data_75887839e46f3e981ff98415a631da1c
#
_entry.id   75887839e46f3e981ff98415a631da1c
#
_cell.length_a   1.000
_cell.length_b   1.000
_cell.length_c   1.000
_cell.angle_alpha   90.00
_cell.angle_beta   90.00
_cell.angle_gamma   90.00
#
_symmetry.space_group_name_H-M   'P 1'
#
loop_
_entity.id
_entity.type
_entity.pdbx_description
1 polymer ?
#
loop_
_entity_poly.entity_id
_entity_poly.type
_entity_poly.pdbx_seq_one_letter_code
_entity_poly.pdbx_strand_id
1 'polypeptide(L)'
;MDETWVDPGSIDLTEGSQAPAGGLAGTMLCGRYQLERLIGSGGMAQVWEGTDAVLGRRVAVKVLHPHLAGDEAFVRRFRQEAIAAARLNDPGIVGVYDTCTDGGHEAIVMELLDATTLRQLIDERGTLDSDTTLRLGLRLLDALEAAHRAGLVHRDVKPSNILLCSDGRVKIADFGIAKADDQTELTREGALIGTASYLAPEQLTGGVVDARADLYSLGLVLYECLTGRVPFQGDTGAAVALARLHTTPTDPRRLRADIPPRLADAVMGALAREPDDRFSSAAAFRAALLDTGIAAAAPSPAPPRPEDVASPPEPPSFGRSERGWLLPALVILLVGTAVTVAGLLLRESTAPSDGPSAATTAVPSDTAAPLAVDRMATFDPQGRGQSGENDDIAGRAADGNAGTSWRTEAYDQPDFFGTKKGVGLVTVLAQRSALTSFRIDGSTNGWSASVFVVDGASLDGFDPTTATPTAQLSRVRGQVDVDLRGTPGTIVLVWITNLGDPSDGGRHRVEIGEVVPIGVPAPG
;
A
#
# COMPACT_ATOMS: atom_id res chain seq x y z
N MET A 1 31.50 31.03 16.95
CA MET A 1 32.48 30.24 16.18
C MET A 1 31.69 29.53 15.12
N ASP A 2 31.80 30.05 13.89
CA ASP A 2 31.12 29.47 12.70
C ASP A 2 31.83 28.18 12.32
N GLU A 3 31.21 27.03 12.61
CA GLU A 3 31.63 25.77 12.05
C GLU A 3 30.73 25.46 10.84
N THR A 4 31.21 25.96 9.70
CA THR A 4 30.75 25.50 8.39
C THR A 4 31.08 24.00 8.21
N TRP A 5 30.15 23.24 7.73
CA TRP A 5 30.40 21.89 7.23
C TRP A 5 31.53 21.94 6.21
N VAL A 6 32.64 21.24 6.47
CA VAL A 6 33.74 21.14 5.53
C VAL A 6 33.27 20.32 4.34
N ASP A 7 33.27 20.95 3.18
CA ASP A 7 32.97 20.36 1.86
C ASP A 7 33.97 19.24 1.55
N PRO A 8 33.53 17.99 1.35
CA PRO A 8 34.39 16.96 0.77
C PRO A 8 34.11 16.88 -0.72
N GLY A 9 34.81 17.72 -1.51
CA GLY A 9 35.01 17.51 -2.93
C GLY A 9 33.76 17.62 -3.79
N SER A 10 33.67 18.68 -4.58
CA SER A 10 32.69 18.83 -5.65
C SER A 10 32.69 17.59 -6.56
N ILE A 11 31.64 16.78 -6.43
CA ILE A 11 31.37 15.73 -7.41
C ILE A 11 30.77 16.43 -8.63
N ASP A 12 31.49 16.34 -9.74
CA ASP A 12 31.09 16.83 -11.05
C ASP A 12 29.87 16.01 -11.54
N LEU A 13 28.67 16.61 -11.48
CA LEU A 13 27.40 16.02 -11.90
C LEU A 13 27.19 16.05 -13.43
N THR A 14 28.27 16.09 -14.22
CA THR A 14 28.23 16.17 -15.68
C THR A 14 28.43 14.83 -16.40
N GLU A 15 28.09 13.68 -15.82
CA GLU A 15 27.98 12.47 -16.63
C GLU A 15 26.52 11.98 -16.70
N GLY A 16 26.01 12.19 -17.91
CA GLY A 16 24.68 11.97 -18.41
C GLY A 16 24.11 10.57 -18.16
N SER A 17 23.01 10.56 -17.44
CA SER A 17 21.97 9.57 -17.67
C SER A 17 20.95 10.18 -18.63
N GLN A 18 20.97 9.77 -19.89
CA GLN A 18 19.93 10.08 -20.86
C GLN A 18 18.61 9.50 -20.35
N ALA A 19 17.70 10.39 -19.95
CA ALA A 19 16.31 10.03 -19.64
C ALA A 19 15.63 9.46 -20.92
N PRO A 20 14.75 8.45 -20.80
CA PRO A 20 13.94 7.99 -21.91
C PRO A 20 13.06 9.12 -22.43
N ALA A 21 13.02 9.29 -23.75
CA ALA A 21 12.23 10.27 -24.47
C ALA A 21 10.73 10.07 -24.15
N GLY A 22 10.12 11.02 -23.38
CA GLY A 22 8.72 10.99 -22.95
C GLY A 22 8.46 11.69 -21.63
N GLY A 23 9.44 12.40 -21.06
CA GLY A 23 9.31 13.09 -19.77
C GLY A 23 8.64 14.48 -19.90
N LEU A 24 8.14 15.00 -18.76
CA LEU A 24 7.54 16.34 -18.63
C LEU A 24 8.55 17.50 -18.78
N ALA A 25 9.80 17.25 -19.18
CA ALA A 25 10.82 18.28 -19.39
C ALA A 25 10.35 19.28 -20.45
N GLY A 26 10.46 20.57 -20.16
CA GLY A 26 9.96 21.65 -21.02
C GLY A 26 8.46 21.93 -20.93
N THR A 27 7.70 21.15 -20.13
CA THR A 27 6.26 21.40 -19.93
C THR A 27 6.04 22.59 -19.02
N MET A 28 5.09 23.44 -19.40
CA MET A 28 4.60 24.55 -18.58
C MET A 28 3.32 24.10 -17.87
N LEU A 29 3.34 23.99 -16.55
CA LEU A 29 2.16 23.68 -15.74
C LEU A 29 1.47 24.95 -15.26
N CYS A 30 0.14 24.98 -15.31
CA CYS A 30 -0.72 26.12 -14.92
C CYS A 30 -0.31 27.46 -15.54
N GLY A 31 0.34 27.44 -16.72
CA GLY A 31 0.86 28.65 -17.37
C GLY A 31 1.93 29.39 -16.54
N ARG A 32 2.52 28.77 -15.53
CA ARG A 32 3.41 29.43 -14.56
C ARG A 32 4.67 28.64 -14.24
N TYR A 33 4.60 27.32 -14.09
CA TYR A 33 5.74 26.51 -13.61
C TYR A 33 6.33 25.72 -14.75
N GLN A 34 7.51 26.16 -15.23
CA GLN A 34 8.23 25.46 -16.29
C GLN A 34 9.06 24.34 -15.69
N LEU A 35 8.82 23.10 -16.09
CA LEU A 35 9.60 21.94 -15.65
C LEU A 35 10.86 21.81 -16.48
N GLU A 36 12.02 21.67 -15.84
CA GLU A 36 13.33 21.69 -16.49
C GLU A 36 14.01 20.34 -16.41
N ARG A 37 14.25 19.83 -15.20
CA ARG A 37 15.04 18.62 -14.97
C ARG A 37 14.38 17.75 -13.89
N LEU A 38 14.35 16.44 -14.15
CA LEU A 38 13.92 15.46 -13.14
C LEU A 38 15.02 15.36 -12.04
N ILE A 39 14.66 15.60 -10.78
CA ILE A 39 15.57 15.53 -9.64
C ILE A 39 15.26 14.40 -8.66
N GLY A 40 14.08 13.77 -8.80
CA GLY A 40 13.70 12.62 -8.00
C GLY A 40 12.50 11.88 -8.56
N SER A 41 12.43 10.58 -8.35
CA SER A 41 11.29 9.75 -8.72
C SER A 41 10.98 8.75 -7.61
N GLY A 42 9.73 8.72 -7.18
CA GLY A 42 9.22 7.81 -6.15
C GLY A 42 8.00 7.04 -6.63
N GLY A 43 7.44 6.17 -5.78
CA GLY A 43 6.30 5.32 -6.16
C GLY A 43 5.02 6.08 -6.55
N MET A 44 4.81 7.29 -6.01
CA MET A 44 3.60 8.06 -6.25
C MET A 44 3.79 9.33 -7.09
N ALA A 45 5.01 9.87 -7.17
CA ALA A 45 5.26 11.15 -7.82
C ALA A 45 6.69 11.27 -8.34
N GLN A 46 6.87 12.15 -9.31
CA GLN A 46 8.18 12.65 -9.77
C GLN A 46 8.41 14.04 -9.20
N VAL A 47 9.65 14.35 -8.82
CA VAL A 47 10.06 15.68 -8.39
C VAL A 47 10.93 16.30 -9.47
N TRP A 48 10.48 17.44 -9.96
CA TRP A 48 11.12 18.20 -11.02
C TRP A 48 11.71 19.49 -10.47
N GLU A 49 12.89 19.83 -10.92
CA GLU A 49 13.39 21.18 -10.84
C GLU A 49 12.72 22.01 -11.93
N GLY A 50 12.30 23.23 -11.59
CA GLY A 50 11.65 24.11 -12.53
C GLY A 50 11.74 25.57 -12.10
N THR A 51 11.15 26.44 -12.94
CA THR A 51 11.10 27.91 -12.73
C THR A 51 9.66 28.39 -12.61
N ASP A 52 9.37 29.16 -11.56
CA ASP A 52 8.17 29.98 -11.43
C ASP A 52 8.33 31.22 -12.34
N ALA A 53 7.73 31.20 -13.52
CA ALA A 53 7.88 32.25 -14.54
C ALA A 53 7.31 33.61 -14.08
N VAL A 54 6.37 33.62 -13.11
CA VAL A 54 5.78 34.86 -12.57
C VAL A 54 6.71 35.54 -11.57
N LEU A 55 7.30 34.76 -10.66
CA LEU A 55 8.16 35.29 -9.61
C LEU A 55 9.66 35.25 -9.96
N GLY A 56 10.04 34.65 -11.08
CA GLY A 56 11.42 34.53 -11.54
C GLY A 56 12.32 33.73 -10.60
N ARG A 57 11.77 32.73 -9.87
CA ARG A 57 12.52 31.92 -8.91
C ARG A 57 12.50 30.43 -9.28
N ARG A 58 13.54 29.73 -8.87
CA ARG A 58 13.61 28.28 -9.01
C ARG A 58 12.72 27.59 -7.96
N VAL A 59 12.10 26.50 -8.33
CA VAL A 59 11.18 25.73 -7.49
C VAL A 59 11.38 24.23 -7.71
N ALA A 60 11.04 23.43 -6.71
CA ALA A 60 10.82 22.00 -6.88
C ALA A 60 9.32 21.77 -7.13
N VAL A 61 9.00 20.94 -8.13
CA VAL A 61 7.63 20.62 -8.50
C VAL A 61 7.43 19.11 -8.41
N LYS A 62 6.64 18.68 -7.42
CA LYS A 62 6.29 17.27 -7.20
C LYS A 62 5.03 16.98 -8.00
N VAL A 63 5.16 16.22 -9.09
CA VAL A 63 4.07 15.89 -10.02
C VAL A 63 3.62 14.45 -9.78
N LEU A 64 2.33 14.27 -9.49
CA LEU A 64 1.72 12.97 -9.27
C LEU A 64 1.81 12.11 -10.53
N HIS A 65 2.08 10.79 -10.37
CA HIS A 65 2.09 9.88 -11.51
C HIS A 65 0.71 9.79 -12.17
N PRO A 66 0.61 9.73 -13.51
CA PRO A 66 -0.67 9.72 -14.23
C PRO A 66 -1.62 8.61 -13.80
N HIS A 67 -1.11 7.44 -13.43
CA HIS A 67 -1.93 6.32 -12.97
C HIS A 67 -2.61 6.55 -11.62
N LEU A 68 -2.12 7.51 -10.80
CA LEU A 68 -2.71 7.92 -9.53
C LEU A 68 -3.58 9.18 -9.68
N ALA A 69 -3.37 9.96 -10.72
CA ALA A 69 -4.14 11.17 -10.99
C ALA A 69 -5.62 10.87 -11.36
N GLY A 70 -5.93 9.63 -11.76
CA GLY A 70 -7.30 9.15 -12.00
C GLY A 70 -8.08 8.77 -10.73
N ASP A 71 -7.42 8.63 -9.58
CA ASP A 71 -8.05 8.32 -8.30
C ASP A 71 -8.34 9.61 -7.53
N GLU A 72 -9.62 10.03 -7.53
CA GLU A 72 -10.05 11.25 -6.85
C GLU A 72 -9.75 11.25 -5.33
N ALA A 73 -9.79 10.09 -4.68
CA ALA A 73 -9.47 9.98 -3.26
C ALA A 73 -7.97 10.23 -3.04
N PHE A 74 -7.13 9.70 -3.91
CA PHE A 74 -5.68 9.91 -3.86
C PHE A 74 -5.30 11.36 -4.14
N VAL A 75 -5.87 11.97 -5.19
CA VAL A 75 -5.67 13.38 -5.53
C VAL A 75 -6.08 14.30 -4.39
N ARG A 76 -7.23 14.02 -3.76
CA ARG A 76 -7.70 14.79 -2.60
C ARG A 76 -6.72 14.73 -1.43
N ARG A 77 -6.20 13.54 -1.10
CA ARG A 77 -5.18 13.35 -0.05
C ARG A 77 -3.89 14.09 -0.38
N PHE A 78 -3.41 13.97 -1.62
CA PHE A 78 -2.22 14.68 -2.11
C PHE A 78 -2.32 16.20 -1.97
N ARG A 79 -3.50 16.78 -2.30
CA ARG A 79 -3.77 18.21 -2.10
C ARG A 79 -3.88 18.58 -0.62
N GLN A 80 -4.51 17.74 0.21
CA GLN A 80 -4.60 17.96 1.66
C GLN A 80 -3.23 17.97 2.33
N GLU A 81 -2.33 17.09 1.91
CA GLU A 81 -0.93 17.08 2.35
C GLU A 81 -0.25 18.43 2.07
N ALA A 82 -0.38 18.92 0.84
CA ALA A 82 0.18 20.23 0.45
C ALA A 82 -0.40 21.38 1.29
N ILE A 83 -1.73 21.42 1.48
CA ILE A 83 -2.40 22.47 2.25
C ILE A 83 -1.96 22.44 3.73
N ALA A 84 -1.80 21.27 4.31
CA ALA A 84 -1.35 21.13 5.69
C ALA A 84 0.12 21.54 5.84
N ALA A 85 0.99 21.11 4.94
CA ALA A 85 2.40 21.49 4.93
C ALA A 85 2.61 22.99 4.65
N ALA A 86 1.79 23.61 3.80
CA ALA A 86 1.85 25.04 3.49
C ALA A 86 1.58 25.97 4.71
N ARG A 87 0.94 25.44 5.76
CA ARG A 87 0.71 26.18 7.01
C ARG A 87 1.94 26.23 7.91
N LEU A 88 2.93 25.38 7.64
CA LEU A 88 4.17 25.31 8.42
C LEU A 88 5.18 26.32 7.85
N ASN A 89 5.69 27.15 8.72
CA ASN A 89 6.78 28.07 8.40
C ASN A 89 7.91 27.88 9.42
N ASP A 90 8.75 26.90 9.16
CA ASP A 90 9.87 26.52 10.03
C ASP A 90 11.12 26.27 9.18
N PRO A 91 12.31 26.74 9.60
CA PRO A 91 13.55 26.57 8.85
C PRO A 91 13.95 25.10 8.67
N GLY A 92 13.50 24.20 9.53
CA GLY A 92 13.73 22.74 9.45
C GLY A 92 12.70 21.98 8.60
N ILE A 93 11.75 22.67 7.97
CA ILE A 93 10.70 22.05 7.13
C ILE A 93 10.81 22.61 5.71
N VAL A 94 10.62 21.75 4.70
CA VAL A 94 10.56 22.19 3.29
C VAL A 94 9.31 23.02 3.06
N GLY A 95 9.46 24.25 2.58
CA GLY A 95 8.35 25.18 2.34
C GLY A 95 7.51 24.76 1.14
N VAL A 96 6.18 24.65 1.30
CA VAL A 96 5.23 24.48 0.21
C VAL A 96 4.72 25.85 -0.23
N TYR A 97 4.78 26.13 -1.54
CA TYR A 97 4.45 27.42 -2.11
C TYR A 97 3.09 27.48 -2.79
N ASP A 98 2.72 26.39 -3.49
CA ASP A 98 1.50 26.34 -4.28
C ASP A 98 1.08 24.90 -4.59
N THR A 99 -0.14 24.74 -5.10
CA THR A 99 -0.64 23.51 -5.73
C THR A 99 -1.16 23.85 -7.13
N CYS A 100 -0.96 22.95 -8.07
CA CYS A 100 -1.28 23.17 -9.47
C CYS A 100 -2.00 21.94 -10.05
N THR A 101 -3.09 22.18 -10.77
CA THR A 101 -3.82 21.15 -11.54
C THR A 101 -3.93 21.63 -12.98
N ASP A 102 -3.32 20.90 -13.91
CA ASP A 102 -3.30 21.27 -15.32
C ASP A 102 -3.13 20.04 -16.22
N GLY A 103 -3.94 19.94 -17.29
CA GLY A 103 -3.83 18.89 -18.29
C GLY A 103 -3.89 17.45 -17.74
N GLY A 104 -4.58 17.23 -16.62
CA GLY A 104 -4.62 15.92 -15.93
C GLY A 104 -3.42 15.66 -15.01
N HIS A 105 -2.54 16.65 -14.82
CA HIS A 105 -1.44 16.59 -13.87
C HIS A 105 -1.80 17.30 -12.57
N GLU A 106 -1.51 16.64 -11.46
CA GLU A 106 -1.59 17.19 -10.11
C GLU A 106 -0.17 17.44 -9.60
N ALA A 107 0.10 18.66 -9.16
CA ALA A 107 1.43 19.05 -8.74
C ALA A 107 1.43 19.87 -7.44
N ILE A 108 2.49 19.71 -6.65
CA ILE A 108 2.82 20.54 -5.48
C ILE A 108 4.09 21.29 -5.79
N VAL A 109 4.06 22.61 -5.64
CA VAL A 109 5.21 23.50 -5.84
C VAL A 109 5.83 23.82 -4.50
N MET A 110 7.14 23.60 -4.36
CA MET A 110 7.83 23.71 -3.10
C MET A 110 9.21 24.34 -3.24
N GLU A 111 9.83 24.64 -2.12
CA GLU A 111 11.20 25.12 -2.02
C GLU A 111 12.16 24.17 -2.72
N LEU A 112 12.96 24.70 -3.66
CA LEU A 112 14.07 23.96 -4.26
C LEU A 112 15.29 24.13 -3.36
N LEU A 113 15.89 23.02 -2.99
CA LEU A 113 17.05 22.98 -2.10
C LEU A 113 18.26 22.38 -2.84
N ASP A 114 19.41 22.99 -2.65
CA ASP A 114 20.69 22.35 -2.95
C ASP A 114 21.05 21.46 -1.76
N ALA A 115 20.68 20.18 -1.88
CA ALA A 115 20.75 19.24 -0.77
C ALA A 115 20.92 17.79 -1.25
N THR A 116 21.54 16.96 -0.43
CA THR A 116 21.53 15.51 -0.53
C THR A 116 20.56 14.92 0.49
N THR A 117 20.04 13.71 0.25
CA THR A 117 19.21 13.03 1.24
C THR A 117 20.08 12.36 2.30
N LEU A 118 19.56 12.22 3.52
CA LEU A 118 20.24 11.42 4.55
C LEU A 118 20.41 9.96 4.10
N ARG A 119 19.52 9.44 3.24
CA ARG A 119 19.65 8.10 2.65
C ARG A 119 20.93 7.97 1.84
N GLN A 120 21.16 8.92 0.93
CA GLN A 120 22.40 8.96 0.14
C GLN A 120 23.65 9.03 1.05
N LEU A 121 23.63 9.87 2.07
CA LEU A 121 24.76 9.97 3.00
C LEU A 121 25.01 8.66 3.76
N ILE A 122 23.96 7.96 4.21
CA ILE A 122 24.11 6.65 4.88
C ILE A 122 24.62 5.59 3.89
N ASP A 123 24.13 5.59 2.66
CA ASP A 123 24.56 4.64 1.62
C ASP A 123 26.04 4.83 1.26
N GLU A 124 26.52 6.06 1.24
CA GLU A 124 27.92 6.40 0.96
C GLU A 124 28.87 6.09 2.12
N ARG A 125 28.44 6.41 3.36
CA ARG A 125 29.32 6.35 4.55
C ARG A 125 29.12 5.11 5.41
N GLY A 126 28.02 4.42 5.26
CA GLY A 126 27.61 3.30 6.10
C GLY A 126 27.11 3.73 7.47
N THR A 127 27.92 4.46 8.23
CA THR A 127 27.60 4.97 9.58
C THR A 127 27.99 6.43 9.73
N LEU A 128 27.32 7.13 10.63
CA LEU A 128 27.69 8.48 11.04
C LEU A 128 28.31 8.44 12.45
N ASP A 129 29.17 9.40 12.75
CA ASP A 129 29.69 9.59 14.10
C ASP A 129 28.59 10.05 15.07
N SER A 130 28.83 9.85 16.37
CA SER A 130 27.85 10.15 17.41
C SER A 130 27.49 11.61 17.51
N ASP A 131 28.44 12.52 17.29
CA ASP A 131 28.21 13.96 17.37
C ASP A 131 27.40 14.47 16.18
N THR A 132 27.68 13.98 14.98
CA THR A 132 26.89 14.27 13.78
C THR A 132 25.46 13.74 13.92
N THR A 133 25.29 12.49 14.41
CA THR A 133 23.98 11.89 14.65
C THR A 133 23.20 12.69 15.71
N LEU A 134 23.86 13.12 16.79
CA LEU A 134 23.24 13.95 17.83
C LEU A 134 22.76 15.30 17.26
N ARG A 135 23.63 16.03 16.53
CA ARG A 135 23.24 17.31 15.90
C ARG A 135 22.08 17.15 14.94
N LEU A 136 22.10 16.10 14.12
CA LEU A 136 21.01 15.77 13.21
C LEU A 136 19.70 15.53 13.97
N GLY A 137 19.74 14.71 15.02
CA GLY A 137 18.56 14.42 15.85
C GLY A 137 17.97 15.67 16.49
N LEU A 138 18.80 16.56 17.02
CA LEU A 138 18.35 17.81 17.63
C LEU A 138 17.62 18.72 16.63
N ARG A 139 18.16 18.89 15.41
CA ARG A 139 17.53 19.71 14.36
C ARG A 139 16.20 19.12 13.87
N LEU A 140 16.15 17.80 13.71
CA LEU A 140 14.91 17.10 13.32
C LEU A 140 13.85 17.18 14.42
N LEU A 141 14.24 17.10 15.69
CA LEU A 141 13.30 17.27 16.81
C LEU A 141 12.74 18.69 16.87
N ASP A 142 13.55 19.72 16.58
CA ASP A 142 13.06 21.10 16.50
C ASP A 142 12.00 21.24 15.39
N ALA A 143 12.23 20.65 14.20
CA ALA A 143 11.27 20.66 13.09
C ALA A 143 9.99 19.86 13.40
N LEU A 144 10.11 18.68 13.99
CA LEU A 144 8.96 17.86 14.39
C LEU A 144 8.14 18.56 15.49
N GLU A 145 8.78 19.21 16.45
CA GLU A 145 8.10 20.00 17.50
C GLU A 145 7.27 21.13 16.88
N ALA A 146 7.80 21.81 15.85
CA ALA A 146 7.05 22.86 15.13
C ALA A 146 5.81 22.30 14.44
N ALA A 147 5.93 21.15 13.76
CA ALA A 147 4.81 20.47 13.11
C ALA A 147 3.76 19.98 14.12
N HIS A 148 4.19 19.34 15.21
CA HIS A 148 3.31 18.80 16.25
C HIS A 148 2.53 19.89 16.96
N ARG A 149 3.15 21.06 17.25
CA ARG A 149 2.47 22.24 17.79
C ARG A 149 1.39 22.80 16.85
N ALA A 150 1.57 22.64 15.55
CA ALA A 150 0.57 23.00 14.55
C ALA A 150 -0.52 21.91 14.36
N GLY A 151 -0.48 20.84 15.17
CA GLY A 151 -1.42 19.72 15.09
C GLY A 151 -1.15 18.76 13.92
N LEU A 152 0.06 18.82 13.33
CA LEU A 152 0.42 17.99 12.19
C LEU A 152 1.42 16.91 12.60
N VAL A 153 1.08 15.65 12.35
CA VAL A 153 1.94 14.48 12.50
C VAL A 153 2.52 14.12 11.14
N HIS A 154 3.83 13.91 11.05
CA HIS A 154 4.53 13.65 9.78
C HIS A 154 4.21 12.28 9.18
N ARG A 155 4.19 11.21 10.00
CA ARG A 155 3.81 9.83 9.65
C ARG A 155 4.72 9.08 8.67
N ASP A 156 5.73 9.74 8.10
CA ASP A 156 6.68 9.14 7.13
C ASP A 156 8.11 9.65 7.34
N VAL A 157 8.56 9.75 8.60
CA VAL A 157 9.93 10.13 8.94
C VAL A 157 10.88 9.00 8.54
N LYS A 158 11.76 9.27 7.57
CA LYS A 158 12.74 8.30 7.03
C LYS A 158 13.93 9.03 6.38
N PRO A 159 15.07 8.36 6.18
CA PRO A 159 16.28 9.02 5.64
C PRO A 159 16.08 9.66 4.25
N SER A 160 15.22 9.13 3.39
CA SER A 160 14.95 9.72 2.08
C SER A 160 14.12 11.02 2.13
N ASN A 161 13.42 11.29 3.24
CA ASN A 161 12.64 12.51 3.46
C ASN A 161 13.40 13.55 4.31
N ILE A 162 14.67 13.29 4.64
CA ILE A 162 15.54 14.21 5.39
C ILE A 162 16.59 14.74 4.42
N LEU A 163 16.60 16.05 4.25
CA LEU A 163 17.45 16.77 3.31
C LEU A 163 18.57 17.50 4.08
N LEU A 164 19.80 17.26 3.66
CA LEU A 164 21.02 17.87 4.18
C LEU A 164 21.48 18.92 3.19
N CYS A 165 21.25 20.20 3.50
CA CYS A 165 21.55 21.30 2.60
C CYS A 165 23.06 21.62 2.62
N SER A 166 23.59 22.11 1.49
CA SER A 166 24.99 22.56 1.34
C SER A 166 25.36 23.71 2.30
N ASP A 167 24.36 24.49 2.73
CA ASP A 167 24.53 25.58 3.73
C ASP A 167 24.47 25.09 5.19
N GLY A 168 24.44 23.79 5.42
CA GLY A 168 24.41 23.16 6.74
C GLY A 168 23.02 23.07 7.40
N ARG A 169 21.97 23.55 6.75
CA ARG A 169 20.59 23.33 7.23
C ARG A 169 20.19 21.86 7.06
N VAL A 170 19.33 21.38 7.95
CA VAL A 170 18.65 20.08 7.84
C VAL A 170 17.17 20.36 7.71
N LYS A 171 16.54 19.78 6.70
CA LYS A 171 15.10 19.95 6.48
C LYS A 171 14.40 18.62 6.32
N ILE A 172 13.16 18.56 6.80
CA ILE A 172 12.27 17.41 6.60
C ILE A 172 11.27 17.73 5.49
N ALA A 173 11.06 16.79 4.57
CA ALA A 173 10.18 16.89 3.42
C ALA A 173 9.08 15.83 3.49
N ASP A 174 8.03 16.00 2.71
CA ASP A 174 6.99 15.00 2.45
C ASP A 174 6.26 14.52 3.71
N PHE A 175 5.37 15.35 4.23
CA PHE A 175 4.44 14.96 5.30
C PHE A 175 3.45 13.91 4.79
N GLY A 176 3.49 12.70 5.36
CA GLY A 176 2.77 11.52 4.88
C GLY A 176 1.25 11.51 5.19
N ILE A 177 0.55 12.64 5.02
CA ILE A 177 -0.90 12.74 5.29
C ILE A 177 -1.70 11.83 4.35
N ALA A 178 -1.21 11.63 3.11
CA ALA A 178 -1.82 10.71 2.15
C ALA A 178 -1.84 9.25 2.63
N LYS A 179 -1.00 8.88 3.60
CA LYS A 179 -0.91 7.52 4.18
C LYS A 179 -1.84 7.29 5.38
N ALA A 180 -2.56 8.32 5.84
CA ALA A 180 -3.31 8.25 7.09
C ALA A 180 -4.53 7.33 7.05
N ASP A 181 -5.17 7.14 5.89
CA ASP A 181 -6.43 6.40 5.76
C ASP A 181 -6.30 5.08 4.97
N ASP A 182 -5.13 4.77 4.41
CA ASP A 182 -4.94 3.58 3.59
C ASP A 182 -4.25 2.44 4.35
N GLN A 183 -5.00 1.73 5.17
CA GLN A 183 -4.61 0.37 5.61
C GLN A 183 -4.46 -0.60 4.41
N THR A 184 -5.00 -0.25 3.26
CA THR A 184 -4.89 -0.99 2.00
C THR A 184 -3.56 -0.79 1.29
N GLU A 185 -2.85 0.32 1.47
CA GLU A 185 -1.50 0.48 0.91
C GLU A 185 -0.41 -0.30 1.67
N LEU A 186 -0.63 -0.58 2.96
CA LEU A 186 0.26 -1.47 3.74
C LEU A 186 0.27 -2.92 3.22
N THR A 187 -0.74 -3.30 2.43
CA THR A 187 -0.88 -4.63 1.82
C THR A 187 -0.52 -4.66 0.34
N ARG A 188 -0.24 -3.52 -0.30
CA ARG A 188 0.26 -3.49 -1.69
C ARG A 188 1.75 -3.80 -1.72
N GLU A 189 2.04 -5.03 -2.06
CA GLU A 189 3.38 -5.60 -2.22
C GLU A 189 4.19 -4.84 -3.28
N GLY A 190 5.40 -4.45 -2.91
CA GLY A 190 6.39 -3.81 -3.79
C GLY A 190 6.84 -2.41 -3.35
N ALA A 191 5.96 -1.56 -2.79
CA ALA A 191 6.35 -0.28 -2.18
C ALA A 191 6.82 -0.46 -0.71
N LEU A 192 6.64 -1.65 -0.15
CA LEU A 192 6.73 -1.93 1.29
C LEU A 192 8.15 -2.08 1.83
N ILE A 193 9.13 -2.51 1.04
CA ILE A 193 10.46 -2.90 1.58
C ILE A 193 11.23 -1.68 2.10
N GLY A 194 11.13 -0.52 1.47
CA GLY A 194 11.85 0.69 1.92
C GLY A 194 11.09 1.52 2.95
N THR A 195 9.80 1.73 2.78
CA THR A 195 8.99 2.62 3.62
C THR A 195 8.52 1.96 4.91
N ALA A 196 8.18 0.67 4.88
CA ALA A 196 7.78 -0.08 6.07
C ALA A 196 8.87 -0.18 7.14
N SER A 197 10.15 -0.01 6.75
CA SER A 197 11.27 -0.08 7.68
C SER A 197 11.30 1.01 8.75
N TYR A 198 10.50 2.08 8.60
CA TYR A 198 10.48 3.23 9.54
C TYR A 198 9.11 3.48 10.17
N LEU A 199 8.07 2.69 9.86
CA LEU A 199 6.74 2.85 10.46
C LEU A 199 6.75 2.49 11.94
N ALA A 200 6.00 3.21 12.75
CA ALA A 200 5.78 2.87 14.15
C ALA A 200 4.83 1.66 14.31
N PRO A 201 4.91 0.90 15.42
CA PRO A 201 4.04 -0.27 15.65
C PRO A 201 2.56 0.02 15.50
N GLU A 202 2.07 1.15 16.02
CA GLU A 202 0.67 1.57 15.92
C GLU A 202 0.22 1.87 14.49
N GLN A 203 1.13 2.30 13.61
CA GLN A 203 0.82 2.47 12.18
C GLN A 203 0.63 1.13 11.47
N LEU A 204 1.28 0.06 11.95
CA LEU A 204 1.14 -1.29 11.42
C LEU A 204 -0.12 -1.99 11.92
N THR A 205 -0.56 -1.69 13.14
CA THR A 205 -1.72 -2.34 13.78
C THR A 205 -3.02 -1.58 13.58
N GLY A 206 -3.00 -0.40 12.92
CA GLY A 206 -4.19 0.44 12.78
C GLY A 206 -4.62 1.13 14.07
N GLY A 207 -3.70 1.30 15.03
CA GLY A 207 -3.91 2.04 16.25
C GLY A 207 -4.01 3.55 16.04
N VAL A 208 -4.24 4.30 17.13
CA VAL A 208 -4.24 5.76 17.09
C VAL A 208 -2.82 6.26 16.87
N VAL A 209 -2.60 6.94 15.75
CA VAL A 209 -1.30 7.50 15.35
C VAL A 209 -1.23 8.97 15.78
N ASP A 210 -0.37 9.26 16.74
CA ASP A 210 -0.09 10.63 17.21
C ASP A 210 1.39 11.03 16.98
N ALA A 211 1.81 12.17 17.55
CA ALA A 211 3.16 12.71 17.45
C ALA A 211 4.26 11.72 17.85
N ARG A 212 3.97 10.76 18.74
CA ARG A 212 4.94 9.76 19.23
C ARG A 212 5.32 8.72 18.16
N ALA A 213 4.51 8.58 17.11
CA ALA A 213 4.87 7.77 15.96
C ALA A 213 6.08 8.37 15.20
N ASP A 214 6.13 9.69 15.05
CA ASP A 214 7.27 10.38 14.44
C ASP A 214 8.54 10.25 15.29
N LEU A 215 8.40 10.28 16.62
CA LEU A 215 9.53 10.09 17.53
C LEU A 215 10.11 8.68 17.45
N TYR A 216 9.26 7.66 17.29
CA TYR A 216 9.70 6.30 17.04
C TYR A 216 10.44 6.18 15.70
N SER A 217 9.86 6.74 14.63
CA SER A 217 10.47 6.75 13.30
C SER A 217 11.82 7.48 13.29
N LEU A 218 11.92 8.61 13.99
CA LEU A 218 13.19 9.30 14.20
C LEU A 218 14.19 8.44 15.00
N GLY A 219 13.73 7.73 16.02
CA GLY A 219 14.55 6.75 16.75
C GLY A 219 15.17 5.68 15.82
N LEU A 220 14.40 5.16 14.87
CA LEU A 220 14.90 4.23 13.83
C LEU A 220 15.95 4.89 12.93
N VAL A 221 15.71 6.12 12.50
CA VAL A 221 16.67 6.88 11.69
C VAL A 221 17.99 7.09 12.44
N LEU A 222 17.94 7.53 13.70
CA LEU A 222 19.14 7.75 14.51
C LEU A 222 19.88 6.43 14.81
N TYR A 223 19.14 5.36 15.07
CA TYR A 223 19.71 4.03 15.22
C TYR A 223 20.47 3.60 13.96
N GLU A 224 19.90 3.79 12.78
CA GLU A 224 20.54 3.46 11.51
C GLU A 224 21.77 4.35 11.26
N CYS A 225 21.70 5.66 11.52
CA CYS A 225 22.86 6.55 11.44
C CYS A 225 24.02 6.03 12.29
N LEU A 226 23.75 5.58 13.52
CA LEU A 226 24.77 5.08 14.43
C LEU A 226 25.35 3.72 14.05
N THR A 227 24.53 2.80 13.49
CA THR A 227 24.89 1.40 13.32
C THR A 227 25.01 0.94 11.86
N GLY A 228 24.60 1.78 10.89
CA GLY A 228 24.56 1.47 9.45
C GLY A 228 23.43 0.52 9.05
N ARG A 229 22.53 0.19 9.98
CA ARG A 229 21.41 -0.72 9.70
C ARG A 229 20.21 -0.44 10.61
N VAL A 230 19.01 -0.71 10.12
CA VAL A 230 17.80 -0.67 10.94
C VAL A 230 17.79 -1.81 11.96
N PRO A 231 17.17 -1.63 13.17
CA PRO A 231 17.23 -2.63 14.23
C PRO A 231 16.41 -3.89 13.95
N PHE A 232 15.38 -3.78 13.09
CA PHE A 232 14.52 -4.90 12.72
C PHE A 232 14.80 -5.29 11.28
N GLN A 233 15.14 -6.55 11.07
CA GLN A 233 15.46 -7.13 9.78
C GLN A 233 14.60 -8.35 9.52
N GLY A 234 14.34 -8.65 8.27
CA GLY A 234 13.58 -9.81 7.82
C GLY A 234 13.61 -9.88 6.30
N ASP A 235 13.38 -11.07 5.77
CA ASP A 235 13.44 -11.32 4.33
C ASP A 235 12.25 -10.70 3.57
N THR A 236 11.22 -10.29 4.28
CA THR A 236 10.04 -9.61 3.72
C THR A 236 9.62 -8.42 4.56
N GLY A 237 8.90 -7.45 3.96
CA GLY A 237 8.31 -6.33 4.71
C GLY A 237 7.40 -6.79 5.85
N ALA A 238 6.66 -7.88 5.65
CA ALA A 238 5.81 -8.49 6.69
C ALA A 238 6.65 -9.08 7.84
N ALA A 239 7.78 -9.73 7.55
CA ALA A 239 8.69 -10.24 8.57
C ALA A 239 9.32 -9.10 9.40
N VAL A 240 9.72 -8.00 8.75
CA VAL A 240 10.21 -6.77 9.42
C VAL A 240 9.11 -6.17 10.30
N ALA A 241 7.88 -6.06 9.80
CA ALA A 241 6.73 -5.57 10.57
C ALA A 241 6.45 -6.45 11.78
N LEU A 242 6.42 -7.78 11.61
CA LEU A 242 6.20 -8.75 12.67
C LEU A 242 7.32 -8.70 13.74
N ALA A 243 8.58 -8.63 13.31
CA ALA A 243 9.72 -8.48 14.21
C ALA A 243 9.56 -7.23 15.08
N ARG A 244 9.12 -6.11 14.53
CA ARG A 244 8.89 -4.85 15.24
C ARG A 244 7.78 -4.94 16.28
N LEU A 245 6.72 -5.71 15.99
CA LEU A 245 5.61 -5.92 16.92
C LEU A 245 5.96 -6.84 18.09
N HIS A 246 6.96 -7.73 17.92
CA HIS A 246 7.19 -8.81 18.89
C HIS A 246 8.60 -8.84 19.49
N THR A 247 9.57 -8.11 18.91
CA THR A 247 10.95 -8.14 19.40
C THR A 247 11.42 -6.77 19.90
N THR A 248 12.35 -6.78 20.83
CA THR A 248 13.02 -5.56 21.31
C THR A 248 14.25 -5.28 20.44
N PRO A 249 14.51 -4.01 20.04
CA PRO A 249 15.70 -3.65 19.29
C PRO A 249 16.99 -4.04 20.05
N THR A 250 18.00 -4.49 19.31
CA THR A 250 19.33 -4.69 19.91
C THR A 250 19.91 -3.34 20.32
N ASP A 251 20.47 -3.25 21.53
CA ASP A 251 21.18 -2.04 21.99
C ASP A 251 22.29 -1.66 20.97
N PRO A 252 22.32 -0.45 20.44
CA PRO A 252 23.28 -0.02 19.43
C PRO A 252 24.74 -0.13 19.90
N ARG A 253 25.01 -0.07 21.22
CA ARG A 253 26.34 -0.27 21.82
C ARG A 253 26.89 -1.67 21.64
N ARG A 254 26.03 -2.66 21.44
CA ARG A 254 26.46 -4.05 21.10
C ARG A 254 27.00 -4.16 19.69
N LEU A 255 26.62 -3.22 18.81
CA LEU A 255 27.07 -3.17 17.42
C LEU A 255 28.26 -2.23 17.26
N ARG A 256 28.30 -1.15 18.02
CA ARG A 256 29.33 -0.13 18.02
C ARG A 256 29.58 0.41 19.44
N ALA A 257 30.66 -0.04 20.06
CA ALA A 257 30.93 0.17 21.49
C ALA A 257 31.29 1.63 21.87
N ASP A 258 31.68 2.47 20.89
CA ASP A 258 32.04 3.87 21.08
C ASP A 258 30.83 4.82 21.14
N ILE A 259 29.62 4.32 20.98
CA ILE A 259 28.39 5.14 21.09
C ILE A 259 28.22 5.58 22.55
N PRO A 260 28.09 6.90 22.82
CA PRO A 260 27.88 7.42 24.16
C PRO A 260 26.62 6.83 24.81
N PRO A 261 26.68 6.40 26.07
CA PRO A 261 25.55 5.77 26.76
C PRO A 261 24.26 6.57 26.68
N ARG A 262 24.30 7.87 26.90
CA ARG A 262 23.12 8.76 26.85
C ARG A 262 22.45 8.79 25.49
N LEU A 263 23.25 8.81 24.41
CA LEU A 263 22.73 8.81 23.05
C LEU A 263 22.05 7.45 22.76
N ALA A 264 22.70 6.35 23.14
CA ALA A 264 22.13 5.02 22.98
C ALA A 264 20.80 4.86 23.78
N ASP A 265 20.79 5.27 25.05
CA ASP A 265 19.64 5.16 25.92
C ASP A 265 18.46 6.02 25.43
N ALA A 266 18.72 7.24 24.92
CA ALA A 266 17.70 8.10 24.31
C ALA A 266 17.12 7.49 23.03
N VAL A 267 17.97 6.94 22.14
CA VAL A 267 17.51 6.25 20.93
C VAL A 267 16.65 5.03 21.30
N MET A 268 17.09 4.21 22.27
CA MET A 268 16.33 3.06 22.73
C MET A 268 15.01 3.42 23.39
N GLY A 269 14.96 4.53 24.14
CA GLY A 269 13.74 5.07 24.74
C GLY A 269 12.70 5.49 23.69
N ALA A 270 13.14 6.09 22.58
CA ALA A 270 12.25 6.41 21.47
C ALA A 270 11.73 5.14 20.77
N LEU A 271 12.46 4.04 20.80
CA LEU A 271 12.12 2.75 20.18
C LEU A 271 11.29 1.83 21.08
N ALA A 272 10.76 2.31 22.18
CA ALA A 272 9.80 1.56 22.99
C ALA A 272 8.57 1.21 22.15
N ARG A 273 8.06 -0.03 22.31
CA ARG A 273 6.97 -0.56 21.47
C ARG A 273 5.68 0.21 21.71
N GLU A 274 5.29 0.36 22.99
CA GLU A 274 4.08 1.07 23.36
C GLU A 274 4.32 2.59 23.32
N PRO A 275 3.43 3.38 22.71
CA PRO A 275 3.58 4.84 22.65
C PRO A 275 3.73 5.50 24.03
N ASP A 276 3.07 4.97 25.06
CA ASP A 276 3.13 5.51 26.42
C ASP A 276 4.48 5.30 27.13
N ASP A 277 5.29 4.35 26.65
CA ASP A 277 6.64 4.08 27.14
C ASP A 277 7.71 4.93 26.43
N ARG A 278 7.33 5.72 25.42
CA ARG A 278 8.20 6.63 24.67
C ARG A 278 8.24 8.02 25.31
N PHE A 279 9.07 8.89 24.72
CA PHE A 279 9.01 10.32 25.04
C PHE A 279 7.63 10.89 24.69
N SER A 280 7.07 11.69 25.59
CA SER A 280 5.75 12.31 25.41
C SER A 280 5.71 13.41 24.35
N SER A 281 6.88 13.98 23.99
CA SER A 281 7.00 15.05 22.99
C SER A 281 8.41 15.08 22.36
N ALA A 282 8.55 15.78 21.24
CA ALA A 282 9.84 16.04 20.62
C ALA A 282 10.77 16.84 21.57
N ALA A 283 10.21 17.76 22.36
CA ALA A 283 10.97 18.50 23.38
C ALA A 283 11.51 17.57 24.48
N ALA A 284 10.76 16.57 24.93
CA ALA A 284 11.22 15.59 25.90
C ALA A 284 12.35 14.70 25.35
N PHE A 285 12.22 14.25 24.11
CA PHE A 285 13.27 13.48 23.44
C PHE A 285 14.54 14.32 23.23
N ARG A 286 14.38 15.58 22.82
CA ARG A 286 15.49 16.53 22.68
C ARG A 286 16.24 16.75 24.01
N ALA A 287 15.51 16.90 25.12
CA ALA A 287 16.07 17.04 26.45
C ALA A 287 16.89 15.80 26.86
N ALA A 288 16.41 14.60 26.54
CA ALA A 288 17.13 13.35 26.79
C ALA A 288 18.43 13.25 25.98
N LEU A 289 18.42 13.69 24.72
CA LEU A 289 19.64 13.76 23.89
C LEU A 289 20.68 14.73 24.48
N LEU A 290 20.24 15.85 25.04
CA LEU A 290 21.10 16.86 25.64
C LEU A 290 21.47 16.55 27.10
N ASP A 291 20.90 15.54 27.72
CA ASP A 291 21.06 15.26 29.16
C ASP A 291 20.76 16.48 30.07
N THR A 292 19.60 17.08 29.82
CA THR A 292 19.20 18.28 30.60
C THR A 292 18.64 17.93 31.98
N GLY A 293 18.78 16.67 32.43
CA GLY A 293 18.27 16.20 33.73
C GLY A 293 16.76 15.97 33.74
N ILE A 294 16.08 16.14 32.60
CA ILE A 294 14.70 15.70 32.45
C ILE A 294 14.77 14.20 32.17
N ALA A 295 14.50 13.40 33.21
CA ALA A 295 14.26 11.97 33.04
C ALA A 295 13.20 11.78 31.95
N ALA A 296 13.30 10.70 31.15
CA ALA A 296 12.16 10.23 30.38
C ALA A 296 10.94 10.30 31.31
N ALA A 297 9.91 11.02 30.89
CA ALA A 297 8.75 11.27 31.73
C ALA A 297 8.34 9.95 32.36
N ALA A 298 8.40 9.85 33.68
CA ALA A 298 7.74 8.77 34.37
C ALA A 298 6.30 8.75 33.85
N PRO A 299 5.71 7.56 33.59
CA PRO A 299 4.36 7.48 33.08
C PRO A 299 3.51 8.46 33.88
N SER A 300 2.84 9.38 33.18
CA SER A 300 1.92 10.33 33.82
C SER A 300 1.04 9.49 34.73
N PRO A 301 0.91 9.82 36.03
CA PRO A 301 0.08 9.02 36.92
C PRO A 301 -1.26 8.83 36.21
N ALA A 302 -1.65 7.57 36.05
CA ALA A 302 -2.91 7.24 35.40
C ALA A 302 -3.98 8.13 36.00
N PRO A 303 -4.88 8.75 35.23
CA PRO A 303 -5.96 9.54 35.78
C PRO A 303 -6.61 8.69 36.85
N PRO A 304 -6.90 9.26 38.05
CA PRO A 304 -7.42 8.49 39.18
C PRO A 304 -8.58 7.63 38.66
N ARG A 305 -8.53 6.33 38.96
CA ARG A 305 -9.65 5.44 38.62
C ARG A 305 -10.92 6.06 39.15
N PRO A 306 -12.05 5.90 38.44
CA PRO A 306 -13.34 6.44 38.92
C PRO A 306 -13.72 6.04 40.34
N GLU A 307 -13.04 5.05 40.93
CA GLU A 307 -13.24 4.56 42.29
C GLU A 307 -12.63 5.46 43.40
N ASP A 308 -11.68 6.36 43.05
CA ASP A 308 -11.02 7.24 44.03
C ASP A 308 -11.66 8.63 44.16
N VAL A 309 -12.69 8.92 43.38
CA VAL A 309 -13.50 10.12 43.53
C VAL A 309 -14.67 9.75 44.43
N ALA A 310 -14.65 10.29 45.66
CA ALA A 310 -15.77 10.14 46.60
C ALA A 310 -17.09 10.38 45.86
N SER A 311 -17.94 9.38 45.80
CA SER A 311 -19.22 9.42 45.10
C SER A 311 -20.03 10.66 45.52
N PRO A 312 -20.51 11.48 44.61
CA PRO A 312 -21.49 12.50 44.91
C PRO A 312 -22.73 11.83 45.52
N PRO A 313 -23.45 12.47 46.43
CA PRO A 313 -24.65 11.90 47.03
C PRO A 313 -25.64 11.48 45.93
N GLU A 314 -26.13 10.25 46.02
CA GLU A 314 -27.07 9.67 45.06
C GLU A 314 -28.27 10.59 44.85
N PRO A 315 -28.62 10.93 43.59
CA PRO A 315 -29.90 11.54 43.33
C PRO A 315 -31.04 10.54 43.63
N PRO A 316 -32.21 10.98 44.10
CA PRO A 316 -33.30 10.10 44.49
C PRO A 316 -33.67 9.16 43.35
N SER A 317 -33.67 7.87 43.63
CA SER A 317 -34.04 6.79 42.73
C SER A 317 -35.48 6.94 42.23
N PHE A 318 -35.69 7.44 41.03
CA PHE A 318 -36.94 7.24 40.33
C PHE A 318 -37.02 5.79 39.88
N GLY A 319 -37.97 5.04 40.45
CA GLY A 319 -38.22 3.64 40.17
C GLY A 319 -38.32 3.38 38.66
N ARG A 320 -37.41 2.58 38.17
CA ARG A 320 -37.44 2.07 36.80
C ARG A 320 -38.61 1.11 36.68
N SER A 321 -39.68 1.56 36.02
CA SER A 321 -40.80 0.70 35.63
C SER A 321 -40.27 -0.38 34.67
N GLU A 322 -40.28 -1.64 35.07
CA GLU A 322 -39.83 -2.80 34.30
C GLU A 322 -40.66 -3.12 33.06
N ARG A 323 -41.49 -2.20 32.56
CA ARG A 323 -42.38 -2.43 31.40
C ARG A 323 -41.92 -1.82 30.10
N GLY A 324 -40.79 -1.11 30.03
CA GLY A 324 -40.35 -0.37 28.85
C GLY A 324 -39.69 -1.20 27.73
N TRP A 325 -39.26 -2.43 28.00
CA TRP A 325 -38.52 -3.22 26.98
C TRP A 325 -39.39 -4.23 26.21
N LEU A 326 -40.64 -4.44 26.64
CA LEU A 326 -41.58 -5.35 25.97
C LEU A 326 -42.07 -4.78 24.61
N LEU A 327 -42.12 -3.46 24.46
CA LEU A 327 -42.53 -2.81 23.21
C LEU A 327 -41.55 -3.06 22.03
N PRO A 328 -40.24 -2.89 22.17
CA PRO A 328 -39.31 -3.22 21.06
C PRO A 328 -39.25 -4.72 20.77
N ALA A 329 -39.42 -5.60 21.74
CA ALA A 329 -39.48 -7.03 21.54
C ALA A 329 -40.75 -7.45 20.75
N LEU A 330 -41.88 -6.80 21.00
CA LEU A 330 -43.14 -7.05 20.26
C LEU A 330 -43.05 -6.56 18.82
N VAL A 331 -42.39 -5.44 18.56
CA VAL A 331 -42.17 -4.91 17.18
C VAL A 331 -41.26 -5.84 16.36
N ILE A 332 -40.19 -6.36 16.95
CA ILE A 332 -39.30 -7.32 16.30
C ILE A 332 -40.03 -8.63 15.97
N LEU A 333 -40.88 -9.12 16.87
CA LEU A 333 -41.69 -10.31 16.66
C LEU A 333 -42.73 -10.11 15.53
N LEU A 334 -43.38 -8.94 15.47
CA LEU A 334 -44.38 -8.61 14.43
C LEU A 334 -43.73 -8.46 13.05
N VAL A 335 -42.54 -7.85 12.98
CA VAL A 335 -41.79 -7.73 11.71
C VAL A 335 -41.30 -9.09 11.25
N GLY A 336 -40.80 -9.94 12.16
CA GLY A 336 -40.37 -11.30 11.85
C GLY A 336 -41.50 -12.17 11.33
N THR A 337 -42.71 -12.10 11.95
CA THR A 337 -43.89 -12.84 11.46
C THR A 337 -44.43 -12.32 10.15
N ALA A 338 -44.39 -11.01 9.89
CA ALA A 338 -44.81 -10.44 8.62
C ALA A 338 -43.90 -10.87 7.46
N VAL A 339 -42.59 -10.94 7.66
CA VAL A 339 -41.62 -11.42 6.66
C VAL A 339 -41.82 -12.92 6.40
N THR A 340 -42.11 -13.71 7.42
CA THR A 340 -42.33 -15.15 7.27
C THR A 340 -43.63 -15.45 6.54
N VAL A 341 -44.73 -14.70 6.83
CA VAL A 341 -46.02 -14.84 6.15
C VAL A 341 -45.93 -14.38 4.69
N ALA A 342 -45.19 -13.27 4.42
CA ALA A 342 -44.96 -12.81 3.05
C ALA A 342 -44.16 -13.85 2.23
N GLY A 343 -43.13 -14.47 2.86
CA GLY A 343 -42.35 -15.55 2.24
C GLY A 343 -43.18 -16.82 1.95
N LEU A 344 -44.13 -17.18 2.82
CA LEU A 344 -45.06 -18.30 2.63
C LEU A 344 -46.10 -18.00 1.55
N LEU A 345 -46.66 -16.78 1.52
CA LEU A 345 -47.66 -16.38 0.51
C LEU A 345 -47.04 -16.25 -0.91
N LEU A 346 -45.77 -15.90 -1.02
CA LEU A 346 -45.02 -15.92 -2.28
C LEU A 346 -44.68 -17.33 -2.76
N ARG A 347 -44.69 -18.33 -1.86
CA ARG A 347 -44.38 -19.72 -2.19
C ARG A 347 -45.60 -20.50 -2.72
N GLU A 348 -46.85 -20.04 -2.46
CA GLU A 348 -48.08 -20.66 -2.91
C GLU A 348 -48.55 -20.21 -4.31
N SER A 349 -47.86 -19.28 -4.98
CA SER A 349 -48.22 -18.78 -6.30
C SER A 349 -47.52 -19.48 -7.46
N THR A 350 -46.86 -20.62 -7.22
CA THR A 350 -46.24 -21.44 -8.28
C THR A 350 -46.64 -22.88 -8.14
N ALA A 351 -47.93 -23.16 -8.45
CA ALA A 351 -48.37 -24.53 -8.78
C ALA A 351 -48.83 -24.56 -10.26
N PRO A 352 -48.46 -25.58 -11.01
CA PRO A 352 -48.67 -25.62 -12.46
C PRO A 352 -50.12 -25.94 -12.82
N SER A 353 -50.68 -25.21 -13.76
CA SER A 353 -51.95 -25.58 -14.41
C SER A 353 -51.66 -26.37 -15.70
N ASP A 354 -52.11 -27.63 -15.70
CA ASP A 354 -52.19 -28.50 -16.87
C ASP A 354 -53.23 -28.00 -17.87
N GLY A 355 -52.86 -28.10 -19.18
CA GLY A 355 -53.78 -28.27 -20.29
C GLY A 355 -53.57 -27.32 -21.48
N PRO A 356 -53.99 -27.71 -22.71
CA PRO A 356 -53.44 -28.79 -23.53
C PRO A 356 -52.72 -28.30 -24.79
N SER A 357 -51.89 -29.20 -25.30
CA SER A 357 -51.23 -29.29 -26.61
C SER A 357 -51.76 -28.39 -27.75
N ALA A 358 -50.85 -27.57 -28.32
CA ALA A 358 -50.81 -27.23 -29.72
C ALA A 358 -49.37 -27.19 -30.20
N ALA A 359 -49.09 -27.98 -31.20
CA ALA A 359 -47.79 -28.07 -31.86
C ALA A 359 -47.38 -26.73 -32.44
N THR A 360 -46.12 -26.35 -32.21
CA THR A 360 -45.38 -25.48 -33.14
C THR A 360 -43.90 -25.39 -32.74
N THR A 361 -43.04 -25.76 -33.67
CA THR A 361 -41.69 -25.27 -33.93
C THR A 361 -40.70 -25.25 -32.75
N ALA A 362 -39.75 -26.16 -32.83
CA ALA A 362 -38.56 -26.23 -31.96
C ALA A 362 -37.82 -24.89 -31.94
N VAL A 363 -37.87 -24.22 -30.77
CA VAL A 363 -36.87 -23.22 -30.35
C VAL A 363 -35.79 -24.02 -29.63
N PRO A 364 -34.48 -23.87 -29.96
CA PRO A 364 -33.45 -24.58 -29.26
C PRO A 364 -33.47 -24.16 -27.79
N SER A 365 -33.58 -25.11 -26.89
CA SER A 365 -33.41 -24.90 -25.46
C SER A 365 -31.97 -24.46 -25.21
N ASP A 366 -31.77 -23.21 -24.80
CA ASP A 366 -30.49 -22.67 -24.37
C ASP A 366 -30.02 -23.32 -23.06
N THR A 367 -29.62 -24.59 -23.14
CA THR A 367 -29.02 -25.28 -22.01
C THR A 367 -27.53 -25.03 -22.07
N ALA A 368 -26.97 -24.40 -21.02
CA ALA A 368 -25.53 -24.18 -20.90
C ALA A 368 -24.79 -25.52 -21.00
N ALA A 369 -23.79 -25.57 -21.89
CA ALA A 369 -23.00 -26.77 -22.18
C ALA A 369 -21.50 -26.39 -22.22
N PRO A 370 -20.59 -27.39 -22.12
CA PRO A 370 -19.16 -27.12 -22.35
C PRO A 370 -18.94 -26.50 -23.73
N LEU A 371 -18.18 -25.40 -23.75
CA LEU A 371 -17.85 -24.64 -24.96
C LEU A 371 -16.52 -25.11 -25.56
N ALA A 372 -16.43 -25.08 -26.87
CA ALA A 372 -15.19 -25.42 -27.57
C ALA A 372 -14.11 -24.37 -27.33
N VAL A 373 -12.93 -24.82 -26.92
CA VAL A 373 -11.71 -24.02 -26.80
C VAL A 373 -10.99 -24.08 -28.13
N ASP A 374 -10.67 -22.90 -28.69
CA ASP A 374 -9.88 -22.79 -29.92
C ASP A 374 -8.38 -22.87 -29.61
N ARG A 375 -7.95 -22.16 -28.56
CA ARG A 375 -6.54 -22.04 -28.21
C ARG A 375 -6.37 -21.74 -26.72
N MET A 376 -5.30 -22.31 -26.15
CA MET A 376 -4.74 -21.91 -24.86
C MET A 376 -3.45 -21.12 -25.08
N ALA A 377 -3.19 -20.14 -24.23
CA ALA A 377 -1.97 -19.34 -24.23
C ALA A 377 -1.65 -18.87 -22.80
N THR A 378 -0.48 -18.32 -22.60
CA THR A 378 -0.14 -17.64 -21.36
C THR A 378 -0.15 -16.12 -21.53
N PHE A 379 -0.34 -15.41 -20.44
CA PHE A 379 -0.32 -13.96 -20.39
C PHE A 379 0.65 -13.49 -19.31
N ASP A 380 1.79 -12.96 -19.74
CA ASP A 380 2.83 -12.44 -18.86
C ASP A 380 3.33 -11.09 -19.37
N PRO A 381 2.62 -9.99 -19.06
CA PRO A 381 2.97 -8.67 -19.54
C PRO A 381 4.28 -8.12 -18.95
N GLN A 382 4.84 -8.79 -17.93
CA GLN A 382 6.08 -8.39 -17.25
C GLN A 382 7.24 -9.38 -17.50
N GLY A 383 7.02 -10.43 -18.28
CA GLY A 383 8.03 -11.43 -18.63
C GLY A 383 9.14 -10.87 -19.49
N ARG A 384 10.37 -11.32 -19.24
CA ARG A 384 11.52 -11.01 -20.09
C ARG A 384 11.71 -12.15 -21.09
N GLY A 385 11.16 -12.02 -22.30
CA GLY A 385 11.41 -12.99 -23.37
C GLY A 385 10.16 -13.37 -24.16
N GLN A 386 10.35 -14.12 -25.29
CA GLN A 386 9.29 -14.54 -26.21
C GLN A 386 8.52 -15.81 -25.74
N SER A 387 8.99 -16.51 -24.71
CA SER A 387 8.31 -17.66 -24.10
C SER A 387 7.79 -17.21 -22.73
N GLY A 388 6.49 -16.91 -22.65
CA GLY A 388 5.80 -16.68 -21.38
C GLY A 388 5.82 -17.94 -20.49
N GLU A 389 5.22 -17.87 -19.33
CA GLU A 389 5.08 -18.88 -18.26
C GLU A 389 4.75 -20.30 -18.78
N ASN A 390 5.72 -21.00 -19.39
CA ASN A 390 5.55 -22.30 -20.02
C ASN A 390 4.41 -22.32 -21.07
N ASP A 391 4.42 -21.35 -21.97
CA ASP A 391 3.40 -21.19 -23.02
C ASP A 391 3.32 -22.40 -23.97
N ASP A 392 4.46 -23.07 -24.19
CA ASP A 392 4.59 -24.28 -24.99
C ASP A 392 3.74 -25.46 -24.49
N ILE A 393 3.36 -25.46 -23.20
CA ILE A 393 2.51 -26.48 -22.59
C ILE A 393 1.14 -25.95 -22.16
N ALA A 394 0.78 -24.70 -22.50
CA ALA A 394 -0.51 -24.11 -22.14
C ALA A 394 -1.70 -24.94 -22.61
N GLY A 395 -1.61 -25.55 -23.79
CA GLY A 395 -2.63 -26.43 -24.36
C GLY A 395 -2.99 -27.65 -23.50
N ARG A 396 -2.10 -28.06 -22.58
CA ARG A 396 -2.36 -29.21 -21.68
C ARG A 396 -3.47 -28.93 -20.66
N ALA A 397 -3.83 -27.68 -20.45
CA ALA A 397 -4.94 -27.32 -19.57
C ALA A 397 -6.32 -27.43 -20.23
N ALA A 398 -6.40 -27.85 -21.50
CA ALA A 398 -7.67 -28.05 -22.22
C ALA A 398 -7.54 -29.16 -23.28
N ASP A 399 -6.71 -30.19 -23.02
CA ASP A 399 -6.49 -31.32 -23.95
C ASP A 399 -7.38 -32.53 -23.67
N GLY A 400 -8.22 -32.44 -22.64
CA GLY A 400 -9.12 -33.52 -22.21
C GLY A 400 -8.41 -34.68 -21.52
N ASN A 401 -7.15 -34.51 -21.12
CA ASN A 401 -6.35 -35.56 -20.50
C ASN A 401 -6.00 -35.20 -19.04
N ALA A 402 -6.68 -35.79 -18.08
CA ALA A 402 -6.44 -35.58 -16.66
C ALA A 402 -5.02 -35.93 -16.17
N GLY A 403 -4.19 -36.59 -17.00
CA GLY A 403 -2.79 -36.91 -16.70
C GLY A 403 -1.79 -35.84 -17.13
N THR A 404 -2.24 -34.79 -17.79
CA THR A 404 -1.42 -33.64 -18.22
C THR A 404 -1.81 -32.38 -17.47
N SER A 405 -0.89 -31.41 -17.38
CA SER A 405 -1.17 -30.13 -16.75
C SER A 405 -0.32 -29.00 -17.37
N TRP A 406 -0.88 -27.82 -17.38
CA TRP A 406 -0.10 -26.59 -17.46
C TRP A 406 0.37 -26.19 -16.07
N ARG A 407 1.52 -25.56 -16.00
CA ARG A 407 2.08 -25.06 -14.76
C ARG A 407 2.82 -23.75 -14.97
N THR A 408 2.76 -22.88 -13.96
CA THR A 408 3.62 -21.68 -13.92
C THR A 408 5.09 -22.05 -13.81
N GLU A 409 5.99 -21.13 -14.04
CA GLU A 409 7.36 -21.27 -13.54
C GLU A 409 7.37 -21.47 -12.03
N ALA A 410 8.45 -21.95 -11.47
CA ALA A 410 8.59 -22.18 -10.03
C ALA A 410 9.30 -20.99 -9.39
N TYR A 411 8.67 -20.40 -8.38
CA TYR A 411 9.13 -19.23 -7.66
C TYR A 411 9.49 -19.57 -6.21
N ASP A 412 10.44 -18.82 -5.63
CA ASP A 412 10.84 -19.02 -4.23
C ASP A 412 9.81 -18.46 -3.24
N GLN A 413 8.85 -17.63 -3.72
CA GLN A 413 7.77 -17.06 -2.93
C GLN A 413 6.43 -17.19 -3.67
N PRO A 414 5.31 -17.34 -2.92
CA PRO A 414 3.98 -17.53 -3.52
C PRO A 414 3.44 -16.29 -4.25
N ASP A 415 4.01 -15.12 -4.01
CA ASP A 415 3.62 -13.82 -4.55
C ASP A 415 4.57 -13.30 -5.65
N PHE A 416 5.26 -14.20 -6.34
CA PHE A 416 6.22 -13.89 -7.41
C PHE A 416 7.43 -13.06 -6.97
N PHE A 417 7.70 -12.96 -5.68
CA PHE A 417 8.83 -12.19 -5.13
C PHE A 417 8.78 -10.69 -5.51
N GLY A 418 7.60 -10.14 -5.78
CA GLY A 418 7.43 -8.77 -6.26
C GLY A 418 8.00 -8.47 -7.64
N THR A 419 8.51 -9.49 -8.36
CA THR A 419 9.05 -9.32 -9.72
C THR A 419 7.96 -9.23 -10.78
N LYS A 420 6.79 -9.84 -10.50
CA LYS A 420 5.60 -9.83 -11.35
C LYS A 420 4.38 -9.55 -10.49
N LYS A 421 3.34 -8.95 -11.08
CA LYS A 421 2.05 -8.74 -10.42
C LYS A 421 1.13 -9.96 -10.53
N GLY A 422 1.52 -10.92 -11.32
CA GLY A 422 0.82 -12.15 -11.58
C GLY A 422 1.21 -12.77 -12.91
N VAL A 423 0.62 -13.90 -13.21
CA VAL A 423 0.75 -14.60 -14.49
C VAL A 423 -0.62 -15.14 -14.90
N GLY A 424 -0.91 -15.20 -16.18
CA GLY A 424 -2.21 -15.55 -16.70
C GLY A 424 -2.23 -16.84 -17.51
N LEU A 425 -3.29 -17.66 -17.32
CA LEU A 425 -3.69 -18.69 -18.28
C LEU A 425 -4.86 -18.16 -19.09
N VAL A 426 -4.72 -18.15 -20.40
CA VAL A 426 -5.68 -17.60 -21.37
C VAL A 426 -6.39 -18.73 -22.08
N THR A 427 -7.71 -18.74 -22.01
CA THR A 427 -8.59 -19.65 -22.77
C THR A 427 -9.29 -18.84 -23.86
N VAL A 428 -8.99 -19.08 -25.11
CA VAL A 428 -9.66 -18.47 -26.27
C VAL A 428 -10.77 -19.44 -26.74
N LEU A 429 -12.00 -18.95 -26.80
CA LEU A 429 -13.15 -19.73 -27.24
C LEU A 429 -13.22 -19.74 -28.78
N ALA A 430 -13.69 -20.85 -29.34
CA ALA A 430 -13.91 -21.01 -30.79
C ALA A 430 -14.91 -19.99 -31.35
N GLN A 431 -15.81 -19.49 -30.51
CA GLN A 431 -16.79 -18.45 -30.87
C GLN A 431 -17.23 -17.66 -29.66
N ARG A 432 -17.73 -16.45 -29.88
CA ARG A 432 -18.32 -15.62 -28.83
C ARG A 432 -19.44 -16.35 -28.13
N SER A 433 -19.44 -16.37 -26.81
CA SER A 433 -20.39 -17.13 -26.01
C SER A 433 -20.79 -16.39 -24.74
N ALA A 434 -21.99 -16.63 -24.22
CA ALA A 434 -22.40 -16.18 -22.91
C ALA A 434 -21.95 -17.23 -21.87
N LEU A 435 -20.90 -16.92 -21.13
CA LEU A 435 -20.27 -17.83 -20.17
C LEU A 435 -21.03 -17.82 -18.84
N THR A 436 -21.60 -18.95 -18.47
CA THR A 436 -22.32 -19.15 -17.20
C THR A 436 -21.37 -19.56 -16.09
N SER A 437 -20.41 -20.46 -16.37
CA SER A 437 -19.39 -20.86 -15.43
C SER A 437 -18.09 -21.26 -16.12
N PHE A 438 -17.02 -21.32 -15.34
CA PHE A 438 -15.69 -21.76 -15.79
C PHE A 438 -15.13 -22.71 -14.74
N ARG A 439 -14.98 -23.97 -15.09
CA ARG A 439 -14.43 -24.99 -14.23
C ARG A 439 -12.92 -25.01 -14.36
N ILE A 440 -12.22 -25.05 -13.23
CA ILE A 440 -10.77 -25.20 -13.16
C ILE A 440 -10.47 -26.40 -12.27
N ASP A 441 -9.73 -27.36 -12.80
CA ASP A 441 -9.21 -28.50 -12.03
C ASP A 441 -7.69 -28.31 -11.85
N GLY A 442 -7.25 -28.20 -10.61
CA GLY A 442 -5.85 -27.92 -10.28
C GLY A 442 -5.36 -28.76 -9.11
N SER A 443 -4.10 -29.19 -9.19
CA SER A 443 -3.45 -29.99 -8.15
C SER A 443 -2.85 -29.16 -7.01
N THR A 444 -2.57 -27.86 -7.26
CA THR A 444 -1.99 -26.95 -6.26
C THR A 444 -3.05 -26.44 -5.29
N ASN A 445 -2.68 -26.33 -4.01
CA ASN A 445 -3.56 -25.79 -2.97
C ASN A 445 -3.15 -24.36 -2.55
N GLY A 446 -4.14 -23.59 -2.12
CA GLY A 446 -3.90 -22.29 -1.50
C GLY A 446 -3.66 -21.13 -2.47
N TRP A 447 -3.68 -21.33 -3.78
CA TRP A 447 -3.47 -20.30 -4.78
C TRP A 447 -4.66 -19.35 -4.92
N SER A 448 -4.41 -18.15 -5.47
CA SER A 448 -5.45 -17.13 -5.66
C SER A 448 -5.33 -16.49 -7.04
N ALA A 449 -6.47 -16.12 -7.63
CA ALA A 449 -6.54 -15.52 -8.96
C ALA A 449 -7.74 -14.59 -9.14
N SER A 450 -7.65 -13.68 -10.10
CA SER A 450 -8.78 -12.94 -10.66
C SER A 450 -9.16 -13.54 -12.01
N VAL A 451 -10.45 -13.71 -12.27
CA VAL A 451 -10.96 -14.25 -13.54
C VAL A 451 -11.62 -13.12 -14.32
N PHE A 452 -11.23 -12.94 -15.57
CA PHE A 452 -11.78 -11.93 -16.47
C PHE A 452 -12.38 -12.60 -17.69
N VAL A 453 -13.55 -12.12 -18.10
CA VAL A 453 -14.16 -12.45 -19.41
C VAL A 453 -13.97 -11.22 -20.30
N VAL A 454 -13.27 -11.40 -21.40
CA VAL A 454 -12.96 -10.32 -22.35
C VAL A 454 -13.60 -10.61 -23.69
N ASP A 455 -14.25 -9.60 -24.25
CA ASP A 455 -14.87 -9.68 -25.57
C ASP A 455 -13.92 -9.02 -26.60
N GLY A 456 -13.14 -9.82 -27.30
CA GLY A 456 -12.13 -9.34 -28.26
C GLY A 456 -11.33 -10.48 -28.88
N ALA A 457 -10.50 -10.14 -29.86
CA ALA A 457 -9.65 -11.11 -30.57
C ALA A 457 -8.29 -11.36 -29.84
N SER A 458 -7.87 -10.44 -28.96
CA SER A 458 -6.61 -10.52 -28.22
C SER A 458 -6.73 -9.80 -26.86
N LEU A 459 -5.70 -9.94 -26.02
CA LEU A 459 -5.52 -9.19 -24.78
C LEU A 459 -4.56 -8.01 -24.94
N ASP A 460 -4.31 -7.55 -26.17
CA ASP A 460 -3.40 -6.42 -26.43
C ASP A 460 -3.91 -5.15 -25.72
N GLY A 461 -3.07 -4.57 -24.86
CA GLY A 461 -3.44 -3.42 -24.05
C GLY A 461 -4.35 -3.72 -22.85
N PHE A 462 -4.71 -4.99 -22.59
CA PHE A 462 -5.45 -5.37 -21.41
C PHE A 462 -4.54 -5.41 -20.17
N ASP A 463 -4.92 -4.69 -19.12
CA ASP A 463 -4.20 -4.70 -17.85
C ASP A 463 -5.08 -5.34 -16.75
N PRO A 464 -4.78 -6.59 -16.36
CA PRO A 464 -5.56 -7.29 -15.33
C PRO A 464 -5.41 -6.69 -13.93
N THR A 465 -4.44 -5.77 -13.74
CA THR A 465 -4.23 -5.12 -12.43
C THR A 465 -5.14 -3.92 -12.22
N THR A 466 -5.70 -3.37 -13.30
CA THR A 466 -6.61 -2.22 -13.27
C THR A 466 -8.04 -2.56 -13.68
N ALA A 467 -8.22 -3.65 -14.42
CA ALA A 467 -9.53 -4.12 -14.86
C ALA A 467 -10.36 -4.69 -13.69
N THR A 468 -11.68 -4.51 -13.75
CA THR A 468 -12.59 -5.12 -12.78
C THR A 468 -12.76 -6.61 -13.12
N PRO A 469 -12.41 -7.55 -12.23
CA PRO A 469 -12.57 -8.97 -12.49
C PRO A 469 -14.04 -9.38 -12.53
N THR A 470 -14.37 -10.34 -13.41
CA THR A 470 -15.68 -10.99 -13.45
C THR A 470 -15.90 -11.86 -12.20
N ALA A 471 -14.84 -12.51 -11.71
CA ALA A 471 -14.86 -13.27 -10.47
C ALA A 471 -13.47 -13.24 -9.80
N GLN A 472 -13.45 -13.50 -8.48
CA GLN A 472 -12.21 -13.62 -7.70
C GLN A 472 -12.14 -14.98 -7.01
N LEU A 473 -10.96 -15.59 -7.05
CA LEU A 473 -10.65 -16.86 -6.42
C LEU A 473 -9.65 -16.63 -5.29
N SER A 474 -9.93 -17.13 -4.10
CA SER A 474 -9.06 -17.00 -2.94
C SER A 474 -8.80 -18.37 -2.32
N ARG A 475 -7.53 -18.72 -2.14
CA ARG A 475 -7.09 -19.98 -1.51
C ARG A 475 -7.75 -21.22 -2.10
N VAL A 476 -7.74 -21.34 -3.43
CA VAL A 476 -8.33 -22.46 -4.17
C VAL A 476 -7.69 -23.78 -3.74
N ARG A 477 -8.51 -24.82 -3.67
CA ARG A 477 -8.07 -26.20 -3.39
C ARG A 477 -8.80 -27.16 -4.32
N GLY A 478 -8.05 -27.96 -5.07
CA GLY A 478 -8.61 -28.90 -6.01
C GLY A 478 -9.45 -28.23 -7.10
N GLN A 479 -10.55 -28.85 -7.47
CA GLN A 479 -11.48 -28.35 -8.49
C GLN A 479 -12.33 -27.18 -7.96
N VAL A 480 -12.51 -26.15 -8.80
CA VAL A 480 -13.39 -25.01 -8.52
C VAL A 480 -14.24 -24.68 -9.74
N ASP A 481 -15.53 -24.43 -9.51
CA ASP A 481 -16.47 -23.89 -10.50
C ASP A 481 -16.65 -22.39 -10.26
N VAL A 482 -16.24 -21.57 -11.22
CA VAL A 482 -16.29 -20.09 -11.15
C VAL A 482 -17.57 -19.61 -11.81
N ASP A 483 -18.45 -18.92 -11.08
CA ASP A 483 -19.68 -18.34 -11.64
C ASP A 483 -19.34 -17.07 -12.45
N LEU A 484 -19.59 -17.09 -13.74
CA LEU A 484 -19.38 -16.00 -14.69
C LEU A 484 -20.67 -15.26 -15.09
N ARG A 485 -21.80 -15.63 -14.51
CA ARG A 485 -23.10 -14.94 -14.58
C ARG A 485 -23.62 -14.67 -15.99
N GLY A 486 -23.29 -15.51 -16.95
CA GLY A 486 -23.68 -15.30 -18.34
C GLY A 486 -22.94 -14.17 -19.05
N THR A 487 -21.77 -13.81 -18.56
CA THR A 487 -20.95 -12.73 -19.15
C THR A 487 -20.54 -13.09 -20.58
N PRO A 488 -20.85 -12.24 -21.59
CA PRO A 488 -20.48 -12.51 -22.97
C PRO A 488 -19.00 -12.23 -23.20
N GLY A 489 -18.35 -13.11 -23.98
CA GLY A 489 -16.95 -12.93 -24.34
C GLY A 489 -16.40 -14.02 -25.24
N THR A 490 -15.16 -13.82 -25.69
CA THR A 490 -14.38 -14.73 -26.52
C THR A 490 -13.13 -15.23 -25.81
N ILE A 491 -12.71 -14.58 -24.73
CA ILE A 491 -11.50 -14.92 -23.98
C ILE A 491 -11.84 -15.00 -22.49
N VAL A 492 -11.33 -16.03 -21.81
CA VAL A 492 -11.29 -16.11 -20.36
C VAL A 492 -9.82 -16.04 -19.92
N LEU A 493 -9.49 -15.06 -19.10
CA LEU A 493 -8.16 -14.92 -18.47
C LEU A 493 -8.27 -15.31 -17.00
N VAL A 494 -7.51 -16.31 -16.57
CA VAL A 494 -7.26 -16.65 -15.17
C VAL A 494 -5.94 -16.00 -14.77
N TRP A 495 -6.00 -14.85 -14.10
CA TRP A 495 -4.85 -14.08 -13.66
C TRP A 495 -4.45 -14.47 -12.25
N ILE A 496 -3.42 -15.31 -12.13
CA ILE A 496 -2.92 -15.85 -10.86
C ILE A 496 -2.09 -14.78 -10.16
N THR A 497 -2.47 -14.43 -8.95
CA THR A 497 -1.81 -13.40 -8.13
C THR A 497 -1.08 -13.97 -6.91
N ASN A 498 -1.36 -15.23 -6.56
CA ASN A 498 -0.67 -15.96 -5.50
C ASN A 498 -0.59 -17.44 -5.86
N LEU A 499 0.59 -18.03 -5.73
CA LEU A 499 0.90 -19.39 -6.15
C LEU A 499 0.53 -20.47 -5.11
N GLY A 500 0.10 -20.06 -3.91
CA GLY A 500 -0.37 -20.98 -2.88
C GLY A 500 0.74 -21.73 -2.13
N ASP A 501 0.41 -22.92 -1.67
CA ASP A 501 1.30 -23.76 -0.87
C ASP A 501 2.54 -24.20 -1.68
N PRO A 502 3.71 -24.36 -1.05
CA PRO A 502 4.90 -24.80 -1.76
C PRO A 502 4.74 -26.22 -2.33
N SER A 503 5.22 -26.43 -3.53
CA SER A 503 5.35 -27.74 -4.17
C SER A 503 6.61 -28.46 -3.71
N ASP A 504 6.87 -29.66 -4.23
CA ASP A 504 8.10 -30.43 -3.96
C ASP A 504 9.36 -29.58 -4.18
N GLY A 505 10.22 -29.55 -3.18
CA GLY A 505 11.45 -28.75 -3.18
C GLY A 505 11.31 -27.35 -2.58
N GLY A 506 10.14 -27.01 -2.00
CA GLY A 506 9.93 -25.75 -1.26
C GLY A 506 9.70 -24.51 -2.14
N ARG A 507 9.55 -24.68 -3.45
CA ARG A 507 9.21 -23.60 -4.39
C ARG A 507 7.72 -23.60 -4.69
N HIS A 508 7.18 -22.43 -5.03
CA HIS A 508 5.77 -22.21 -5.31
C HIS A 508 5.48 -22.21 -6.80
N ARG A 509 4.42 -22.92 -7.22
CA ARG A 509 3.91 -22.91 -8.58
C ARG A 509 2.44 -23.34 -8.57
N VAL A 510 1.67 -22.91 -9.55
CA VAL A 510 0.30 -23.38 -9.79
C VAL A 510 0.33 -24.40 -10.91
N GLU A 511 -0.36 -25.52 -10.69
CA GLU A 511 -0.61 -26.53 -11.71
C GLU A 511 -2.11 -26.63 -11.96
N ILE A 512 -2.52 -26.46 -13.22
CA ILE A 512 -3.90 -26.58 -13.70
C ILE A 512 -3.94 -27.74 -14.69
N GLY A 513 -4.70 -28.79 -14.33
CA GLY A 513 -4.88 -29.98 -15.15
C GLY A 513 -5.86 -29.75 -16.27
N GLU A 514 -7.05 -29.18 -15.94
CA GLU A 514 -8.09 -29.00 -16.94
C GLU A 514 -8.91 -27.74 -16.67
N VAL A 515 -9.31 -27.03 -17.73
CA VAL A 515 -10.27 -25.94 -17.68
C VAL A 515 -11.44 -26.23 -18.64
N VAL A 516 -12.65 -25.99 -18.18
CA VAL A 516 -13.86 -26.25 -18.98
C VAL A 516 -14.74 -24.99 -18.94
N PRO A 517 -14.78 -24.18 -20.00
CA PRO A 517 -15.76 -23.11 -20.16
C PRO A 517 -17.14 -23.68 -20.39
N ILE A 518 -18.14 -23.18 -19.67
CA ILE A 518 -19.54 -23.62 -19.77
C ILE A 518 -20.41 -22.41 -20.05
N GLY A 519 -21.28 -22.52 -21.06
CA GLY A 519 -22.13 -21.41 -21.46
C GLY A 519 -23.01 -21.74 -22.67
N VAL A 520 -23.52 -20.67 -23.26
CA VAL A 520 -24.36 -20.73 -24.46
C VAL A 520 -23.67 -19.99 -25.59
N PRO A 521 -23.39 -20.61 -26.74
CA PRO A 521 -22.86 -19.94 -27.90
C PRO A 521 -23.75 -18.77 -28.33
N ALA A 522 -23.18 -17.62 -28.65
CA ALA A 522 -23.96 -16.53 -29.21
C ALA A 522 -24.45 -16.91 -30.63
N PRO A 523 -25.68 -16.57 -31.00
CA PRO A 523 -26.12 -16.75 -32.37
C PRO A 523 -25.22 -15.93 -33.30
N GLY A 524 -24.68 -16.58 -34.35
CA GLY A 524 -23.76 -16.00 -35.31
C GLY A 524 -24.40 -14.91 -36.17
#